data_d42f27e6f11d03711c841dca14a235bf
#
_entry.id   d42f27e6f11d03711c841dca14a235bf
#
_cell.length_a   1.000
_cell.length_b   1.000
_cell.length_c   1.000
_cell.angle_alpha   90.00
_cell.angle_beta   90.00
_cell.angle_gamma   90.00
#
_symmetry.space_group_name_H-M   'P 1'
#
loop_
_entity.id
_entity.type
_entity.pdbx_description
1 polymer ?
#
loop_
_entity_poly.entity_id
_entity_poly.type
_entity_poly.pdbx_seq_one_letter_code
_entity_poly.pdbx_strand_id
1 'polypeptide(L)'
;MTDAAFSQICGDIHGQYYDLLRLFEYGGFPPEANYLFLGDYVDRGKQSLETICLLLAYKIKYPENFFILRGNHESASINRIYGFYDECKRRYNIKLWKTFTDCFNCLPIAAIIDEKIFTMHGGLSPDLNSMEQIRRVMRPTDVRLQFSFFLPTLGVPREGLSSC
;
A
#
# COMPACT_ATOMS: atom_id res chain seq x y z
N MET A 1 4.16 24.44 -7.16
CA MET A 1 3.68 23.58 -6.07
C MET A 1 2.26 24.05 -5.77
N THR A 2 1.28 23.30 -6.17
CA THR A 2 -0.12 23.65 -5.91
C THR A 2 -0.39 23.27 -4.45
N ASP A 3 -0.88 24.24 -3.66
CA ASP A 3 -1.41 24.04 -2.31
C ASP A 3 -2.71 23.19 -2.37
N ALA A 4 -2.57 21.96 -2.85
CA ALA A 4 -3.65 21.00 -2.76
C ALA A 4 -3.66 20.45 -1.34
N ALA A 5 -4.41 21.12 -0.45
CA ALA A 5 -4.71 20.55 0.85
C ALA A 5 -5.26 19.14 0.65
N PHE A 6 -4.60 18.12 1.21
CA PHE A 6 -5.13 16.75 1.17
C PHE A 6 -6.47 16.75 1.88
N SER A 7 -7.52 16.41 1.17
CA SER A 7 -8.86 16.36 1.74
C SER A 7 -9.09 15.06 2.51
N GLN A 8 -8.48 13.95 2.06
CA GLN A 8 -8.76 12.61 2.57
C GLN A 8 -7.48 11.77 2.70
N ILE A 9 -7.21 11.25 3.91
CA ILE A 9 -6.17 10.24 4.17
C ILE A 9 -6.88 8.94 4.53
N CYS A 10 -6.64 7.87 3.77
CA CYS A 10 -7.37 6.62 3.85
C CYS A 10 -6.41 5.47 4.20
N GLY A 11 -6.84 4.61 5.11
CA GLY A 11 -6.14 3.38 5.49
C GLY A 11 -6.50 2.19 4.60
N ASP A 12 -6.54 1.00 5.22
CA ASP A 12 -6.76 -0.29 4.60
C ASP A 12 -8.09 -0.39 3.87
N ILE A 13 -8.08 -1.02 2.71
CA ILE A 13 -9.27 -1.28 1.88
C ILE A 13 -9.54 -2.77 1.76
N HIS A 14 -8.49 -3.58 1.61
CA HIS A 14 -8.57 -5.03 1.58
C HIS A 14 -9.68 -5.61 0.68
N GLY A 15 -9.73 -5.16 -0.59
CA GLY A 15 -10.69 -5.69 -1.55
C GLY A 15 -12.16 -5.38 -1.26
N GLN A 16 -12.46 -4.40 -0.39
CA GLN A 16 -13.81 -3.93 -0.09
C GLN A 16 -14.23 -2.86 -1.12
N TYR A 17 -14.44 -3.31 -2.36
CA TYR A 17 -14.65 -2.42 -3.51
C TYR A 17 -15.86 -1.50 -3.36
N TYR A 18 -16.98 -1.99 -2.88
CA TYR A 18 -18.19 -1.17 -2.72
C TYR A 18 -18.05 -0.14 -1.59
N ASP A 19 -17.30 -0.45 -0.54
CA ASP A 19 -17.01 0.53 0.50
C ASP A 19 -16.07 1.63 -0.02
N LEU A 20 -15.11 1.29 -0.90
CA LEU A 20 -14.29 2.26 -1.61
C LEU A 20 -15.15 3.18 -2.50
N LEU A 21 -16.15 2.66 -3.23
CA LEU A 21 -17.06 3.48 -4.01
C LEU A 21 -17.86 4.44 -3.13
N ARG A 22 -18.38 3.96 -2.00
CA ARG A 22 -19.08 4.80 -1.02
C ARG A 22 -18.17 5.89 -0.44
N LEU A 23 -16.89 5.58 -0.20
CA LEU A 23 -15.93 6.58 0.23
C LEU A 23 -15.85 7.74 -0.77
N PHE A 24 -15.80 7.44 -2.07
CA PHE A 24 -15.78 8.48 -3.10
C PHE A 24 -17.12 9.22 -3.23
N GLU A 25 -18.25 8.55 -3.03
CA GLU A 25 -19.57 9.19 -3.01
C GLU A 25 -19.69 10.23 -1.89
N TYR A 26 -19.15 9.94 -0.70
CA TYR A 26 -19.20 10.87 0.44
C TYR A 26 -18.08 11.90 0.45
N GLY A 27 -16.88 11.51 0.04
CA GLY A 27 -15.68 12.35 0.09
C GLY A 27 -15.44 13.18 -1.17
N GLY A 28 -16.21 12.96 -2.22
CA GLY A 28 -16.00 13.53 -3.55
C GLY A 28 -15.10 12.65 -4.44
N PHE A 29 -15.39 12.62 -5.73
CA PHE A 29 -14.60 11.87 -6.70
C PHE A 29 -13.33 12.63 -7.09
N PRO A 30 -12.20 11.93 -7.38
CA PRO A 30 -11.05 12.58 -8.00
C PRO A 30 -11.43 13.17 -9.38
N PRO A 31 -10.97 14.38 -9.78
CA PRO A 31 -10.00 15.24 -9.08
C PRO A 31 -10.64 16.30 -8.16
N GLU A 32 -11.95 16.27 -7.92
CA GLU A 32 -12.65 17.25 -7.06
C GLU A 32 -12.18 17.18 -5.60
N ALA A 33 -11.79 15.98 -5.16
CA ALA A 33 -11.16 15.75 -3.87
C ALA A 33 -9.79 15.07 -4.05
N ASN A 34 -8.85 15.42 -3.18
CA ASN A 34 -7.52 14.83 -3.14
C ASN A 34 -7.47 13.66 -2.17
N TYR A 35 -6.79 12.60 -2.55
CA TYR A 35 -6.69 11.37 -1.76
C TYR A 35 -5.25 10.91 -1.57
N LEU A 36 -4.95 10.47 -0.35
CA LEU A 36 -3.77 9.71 -0.01
C LEU A 36 -4.19 8.39 0.62
N PHE A 37 -3.95 7.28 -0.06
CA PHE A 37 -4.16 5.93 0.46
C PHE A 37 -2.85 5.38 1.01
N LEU A 38 -2.89 4.82 2.23
CA LEU A 38 -1.69 4.41 2.95
C LEU A 38 -1.23 2.98 2.64
N GLY A 39 -2.02 2.18 1.90
CA GLY A 39 -1.69 0.79 1.56
C GLY A 39 -2.79 -0.20 1.88
N ASP A 40 -2.47 -1.49 1.74
CA ASP A 40 -3.34 -2.63 2.02
C ASP A 40 -4.64 -2.62 1.20
N TYR A 41 -4.47 -2.62 -0.11
CA TYR A 41 -5.56 -2.59 -1.10
C TYR A 41 -6.13 -3.96 -1.38
N VAL A 42 -5.29 -4.99 -1.29
CA VAL A 42 -5.56 -6.38 -1.67
C VAL A 42 -5.69 -7.30 -0.45
N ASP A 43 -6.09 -8.54 -0.70
CA ASP A 43 -6.30 -9.60 0.28
C ASP A 43 -7.56 -9.45 1.15
N ARG A 44 -7.95 -10.54 1.80
CA ARG A 44 -9.07 -10.66 2.75
C ARG A 44 -10.45 -10.44 2.13
N GLY A 45 -10.66 -9.35 1.41
CA GLY A 45 -11.91 -9.04 0.73
C GLY A 45 -12.10 -9.81 -0.57
N LYS A 46 -13.28 -9.68 -1.17
CA LYS A 46 -13.70 -10.48 -2.33
C LYS A 46 -13.32 -9.85 -3.68
N GLN A 47 -12.94 -8.58 -3.70
CA GLN A 47 -12.79 -7.78 -4.92
C GLN A 47 -11.49 -6.98 -4.90
N SER A 48 -10.36 -7.67 -4.66
CA SER A 48 -9.04 -7.03 -4.64
C SER A 48 -8.64 -6.52 -6.02
N LEU A 49 -8.97 -7.24 -7.09
CA LEU A 49 -8.66 -6.83 -8.45
C LEU A 49 -9.38 -5.53 -8.83
N GLU A 50 -10.68 -5.43 -8.57
CA GLU A 50 -11.45 -4.22 -8.84
C GLU A 50 -10.91 -3.04 -8.05
N THR A 51 -10.62 -3.26 -6.77
CA THR A 51 -10.09 -2.24 -5.86
C THR A 51 -8.77 -1.68 -6.37
N ILE A 52 -7.77 -2.53 -6.60
CA ILE A 52 -6.44 -2.05 -7.01
C ILE A 52 -6.45 -1.46 -8.42
N CYS A 53 -7.25 -2.02 -9.35
CA CYS A 53 -7.38 -1.46 -10.69
C CYS A 53 -7.99 -0.05 -10.67
N LEU A 54 -9.02 0.18 -9.86
CA LEU A 54 -9.64 1.51 -9.73
C LEU A 54 -8.65 2.53 -9.15
N LEU A 55 -7.94 2.16 -8.07
CA LEU A 55 -6.94 3.05 -7.45
C LEU A 55 -5.79 3.40 -8.40
N LEU A 56 -5.26 2.42 -9.13
CA LEU A 56 -4.23 2.64 -10.14
C LEU A 56 -4.74 3.49 -11.32
N ALA A 57 -5.98 3.27 -11.76
CA ALA A 57 -6.60 4.09 -12.82
C ALA A 57 -6.72 5.57 -12.40
N TYR A 58 -7.15 5.84 -11.16
CA TYR A 58 -7.17 7.20 -10.63
C TYR A 58 -5.76 7.79 -10.50
N LYS A 59 -4.77 7.02 -10.04
CA LYS A 59 -3.38 7.48 -9.96
C LYS A 59 -2.81 7.87 -11.33
N ILE A 60 -3.12 7.10 -12.37
CA ILE A 60 -2.69 7.39 -13.75
C ILE A 60 -3.41 8.62 -14.29
N LYS A 61 -4.72 8.72 -14.06
CA LYS A 61 -5.55 9.79 -14.62
C LYS A 61 -5.35 11.13 -13.91
N TYR A 62 -5.13 11.11 -12.60
CA TYR A 62 -5.04 12.30 -11.74
C TYR A 62 -3.81 12.26 -10.84
N PRO A 63 -2.59 12.26 -11.40
CA PRO A 63 -1.36 12.02 -10.65
C PRO A 63 -1.07 13.06 -9.57
N GLU A 64 -1.60 14.28 -9.71
CA GLU A 64 -1.42 15.38 -8.77
C GLU A 64 -2.46 15.42 -7.64
N ASN A 65 -3.53 14.64 -7.77
CA ASN A 65 -4.65 14.65 -6.83
C ASN A 65 -4.83 13.31 -6.11
N PHE A 66 -4.17 12.25 -6.60
CA PHE A 66 -4.37 10.89 -6.14
C PHE A 66 -3.05 10.21 -5.83
N PHE A 67 -2.88 9.81 -4.58
CA PHE A 67 -1.63 9.22 -4.09
C PHE A 67 -1.89 7.88 -3.42
N ILE A 68 -1.05 6.90 -3.72
CA ILE A 68 -1.11 5.55 -3.14
C ILE A 68 0.26 5.16 -2.61
N LEU A 69 0.31 4.75 -1.35
CA LEU A 69 1.48 4.19 -0.71
C LEU A 69 1.43 2.66 -0.73
N ARG A 70 2.52 2.03 -0.39
CA ARG A 70 2.64 0.58 -0.29
C ARG A 70 2.36 0.12 1.13
N GLY A 71 1.39 -0.79 1.31
CA GLY A 71 1.17 -1.53 2.55
C GLY A 71 1.95 -2.85 2.57
N ASN A 72 1.85 -3.58 3.69
CA ASN A 72 2.49 -4.87 3.83
C ASN A 72 1.84 -5.96 2.95
N HIS A 73 0.54 -5.82 2.64
CA HIS A 73 -0.16 -6.73 1.72
C HIS A 73 0.22 -6.51 0.24
N GLU A 74 0.84 -5.41 -0.11
CA GLU A 74 1.42 -5.18 -1.45
C GLU A 74 2.80 -5.85 -1.56
N SER A 75 2.93 -7.08 -1.02
CA SER A 75 4.13 -7.93 -1.13
C SER A 75 3.78 -9.37 -1.47
N ALA A 76 4.61 -10.00 -2.31
CA ALA A 76 4.36 -11.36 -2.80
C ALA A 76 4.26 -12.40 -1.68
N SER A 77 5.06 -12.26 -0.61
CA SER A 77 5.06 -13.17 0.53
C SER A 77 3.76 -13.15 1.32
N ILE A 78 3.10 -12.01 1.40
CA ILE A 78 1.85 -11.81 2.11
C ILE A 78 0.66 -12.14 1.21
N ASN A 79 0.55 -11.49 0.06
CA ASN A 79 -0.64 -11.61 -0.77
C ASN A 79 -0.76 -12.97 -1.50
N ARG A 80 0.27 -13.79 -1.44
CA ARG A 80 0.21 -15.20 -1.84
C ARG A 80 -0.61 -16.05 -0.87
N ILE A 81 -0.68 -15.65 0.40
CA ILE A 81 -1.31 -16.41 1.49
C ILE A 81 -2.73 -15.90 1.77
N TYR A 82 -2.94 -14.58 1.68
CA TYR A 82 -4.16 -13.94 2.17
C TYR A 82 -5.24 -13.69 1.11
N GLY A 83 -5.04 -14.19 -0.15
CA GLY A 83 -6.13 -14.35 -1.11
C GLY A 83 -5.93 -13.71 -2.48
N PHE A 84 -5.10 -12.66 -2.63
CA PHE A 84 -4.95 -11.97 -3.91
C PHE A 84 -4.33 -12.86 -5.01
N TYR A 85 -3.34 -13.70 -4.66
CA TYR A 85 -2.79 -14.68 -5.60
C TYR A 85 -3.87 -15.62 -6.13
N ASP A 86 -4.71 -16.17 -5.23
CA ASP A 86 -5.77 -17.10 -5.61
C ASP A 86 -6.86 -16.39 -6.43
N GLU A 87 -7.19 -15.13 -6.10
CA GLU A 87 -8.11 -14.33 -6.90
C GLU A 87 -7.61 -14.14 -8.33
N CYS A 88 -6.34 -13.72 -8.50
CA CYS A 88 -5.71 -13.56 -9.81
C CYS A 88 -5.69 -14.88 -10.58
N LYS A 89 -5.25 -15.97 -9.94
CA LYS A 89 -5.14 -17.29 -10.56
C LYS A 89 -6.50 -17.83 -11.01
N ARG A 90 -7.53 -17.67 -10.19
CA ARG A 90 -8.88 -18.16 -10.46
C ARG A 90 -9.59 -17.38 -11.55
N ARG A 91 -9.49 -16.04 -11.52
CA ARG A 91 -10.24 -15.15 -12.44
C ARG A 91 -9.50 -14.91 -13.75
N TYR A 92 -8.18 -14.96 -13.72
CA TYR A 92 -7.30 -14.71 -14.86
C TYR A 92 -6.17 -15.74 -14.93
N ASN A 93 -4.96 -15.36 -14.49
CA ASN A 93 -3.78 -16.22 -14.52
C ASN A 93 -2.67 -15.71 -13.57
N ILE A 94 -1.64 -16.56 -13.34
CA ILE A 94 -0.51 -16.23 -12.47
C ILE A 94 0.35 -15.09 -13.03
N LYS A 95 0.38 -14.90 -14.35
CA LYS A 95 1.15 -13.81 -14.99
C LYS A 95 0.61 -12.45 -14.52
N LEU A 96 -0.72 -12.30 -14.41
CA LEU A 96 -1.34 -11.09 -13.90
C LEU A 96 -0.89 -10.78 -12.46
N TRP A 97 -0.88 -11.78 -11.58
CA TRP A 97 -0.38 -11.62 -10.21
C TRP A 97 1.08 -11.17 -10.17
N LYS A 98 1.94 -11.74 -11.01
CA LYS A 98 3.35 -11.31 -11.13
C LYS A 98 3.46 -9.85 -11.59
N THR A 99 2.65 -9.45 -12.57
CA THR A 99 2.61 -8.06 -13.05
C THR A 99 2.21 -7.09 -11.93
N PHE A 100 1.22 -7.43 -11.12
CA PHE A 100 0.87 -6.63 -9.94
C PHE A 100 1.99 -6.60 -8.91
N THR A 101 2.67 -7.72 -8.68
CA THR A 101 3.84 -7.77 -7.77
C THR A 101 4.93 -6.80 -8.23
N ASP A 102 5.25 -6.78 -9.52
CA ASP A 102 6.24 -5.85 -10.08
C ASP A 102 5.78 -4.39 -9.91
N CYS A 103 4.50 -4.09 -10.11
CA CYS A 103 3.91 -2.79 -9.87
C CYS A 103 3.99 -2.39 -8.38
N PHE A 104 3.64 -3.30 -7.47
CA PHE A 104 3.69 -3.07 -6.02
C PHE A 104 5.11 -2.77 -5.52
N ASN A 105 6.11 -3.42 -6.10
CA ASN A 105 7.52 -3.17 -5.78
C ASN A 105 7.98 -1.75 -6.14
N CYS A 106 7.23 -1.04 -6.97
CA CYS A 106 7.51 0.35 -7.36
C CYS A 106 6.74 1.39 -6.53
N LEU A 107 5.74 0.98 -5.71
CA LEU A 107 4.96 1.92 -4.90
C LEU A 107 5.83 2.63 -3.86
N PRO A 108 5.58 3.93 -3.60
CA PRO A 108 6.24 4.65 -2.53
C PRO A 108 5.81 4.11 -1.17
N ILE A 109 6.71 4.17 -0.19
CA ILE A 109 6.49 3.61 1.16
C ILE A 109 6.02 4.64 2.17
N ALA A 110 6.25 5.91 1.89
CA ALA A 110 5.88 7.01 2.79
C ALA A 110 5.60 8.28 1.99
N ALA A 111 4.92 9.22 2.60
CA ALA A 111 4.70 10.57 2.08
C ALA A 111 4.85 11.62 3.19
N ILE A 112 5.19 12.84 2.79
CA ILE A 112 5.17 14.02 3.66
C ILE A 112 4.14 14.98 3.10
N ILE A 113 3.20 15.39 3.95
CA ILE A 113 2.13 16.32 3.60
C ILE A 113 2.50 17.69 4.18
N ASP A 114 2.50 18.72 3.33
CA ASP A 114 2.76 20.12 3.72
C ASP A 114 4.04 20.28 4.57
N GLU A 115 5.06 19.48 4.28
CA GLU A 115 6.33 19.45 5.03
C GLU A 115 6.22 19.21 6.56
N LYS A 116 5.02 18.86 7.04
CA LYS A 116 4.69 18.78 8.47
C LYS A 116 4.22 17.40 8.91
N ILE A 117 3.47 16.69 8.08
CA ILE A 117 2.86 15.42 8.45
C ILE A 117 3.56 14.28 7.70
N PHE A 118 4.27 13.45 8.44
CA PHE A 118 4.85 12.22 7.89
C PHE A 118 3.82 11.09 7.95
N THR A 119 3.60 10.41 6.82
CA THR A 119 2.66 9.31 6.69
C THR A 119 3.32 8.08 6.10
N MET A 120 2.95 6.92 6.62
CA MET A 120 3.30 5.60 6.10
C MET A 120 2.23 4.59 6.52
N HIS A 121 2.20 3.44 5.85
CA HIS A 121 1.21 2.39 6.18
C HIS A 121 1.43 1.77 7.55
N GLY A 122 2.66 1.37 7.85
CA GLY A 122 3.02 0.77 9.15
C GLY A 122 3.38 1.80 10.21
N GLY A 123 3.54 1.31 11.44
CA GLY A 123 3.95 2.14 12.57
C GLY A 123 5.44 2.45 12.59
N LEU A 124 5.86 3.15 13.64
CA LEU A 124 7.27 3.42 13.90
C LEU A 124 8.02 2.10 14.20
N SER A 125 9.22 1.97 13.64
CA SER A 125 10.12 0.86 13.94
C SER A 125 11.29 1.35 14.78
N PRO A 126 11.79 0.53 15.72
CA PRO A 126 13.03 0.85 16.46
C PRO A 126 14.23 1.10 15.54
N ASP A 127 14.21 0.51 14.34
CA ASP A 127 15.30 0.64 13.36
C ASP A 127 15.17 1.90 12.49
N LEU A 128 14.03 2.61 12.54
CA LEU A 128 13.80 3.85 11.81
C LEU A 128 14.24 5.06 12.64
N ASN A 129 15.48 5.48 12.42
CA ASN A 129 16.09 6.57 13.19
C ASN A 129 16.14 7.90 12.42
N SER A 130 15.91 7.88 11.11
CA SER A 130 15.94 9.08 10.29
C SER A 130 15.14 8.95 9.00
N MET A 131 14.63 10.07 8.50
CA MET A 131 13.93 10.16 7.21
C MET A 131 14.85 9.81 6.02
N GLU A 132 16.14 10.00 6.17
CA GLU A 132 17.13 9.67 5.15
C GLU A 132 17.17 8.16 4.86
N GLN A 133 16.91 7.31 5.84
CA GLN A 133 16.81 5.86 5.62
C GLN A 133 15.67 5.54 4.64
N ILE A 134 14.54 6.22 4.73
CA ILE A 134 13.40 6.04 3.82
C ILE A 134 13.72 6.55 2.41
N ARG A 135 14.40 7.70 2.30
CA ARG A 135 14.82 8.26 1.01
C ARG A 135 15.77 7.36 0.23
N ARG A 136 16.58 6.57 0.95
CA ARG A 136 17.54 5.62 0.35
C ARG A 136 16.92 4.32 -0.12
N VAL A 137 15.63 4.07 0.16
CA VAL A 137 14.95 2.88 -0.33
C VAL A 137 14.85 2.92 -1.83
N MET A 138 15.64 2.07 -2.49
CA MET A 138 15.61 1.94 -3.95
C MET A 138 14.33 1.22 -4.38
N ARG A 139 13.71 1.66 -5.47
CA ARG A 139 12.56 1.01 -6.08
C ARG A 139 12.91 0.59 -7.53
N PRO A 140 12.52 -0.59 -8.01
CA PRO A 140 11.66 -1.59 -7.32
C PRO A 140 12.37 -2.28 -6.16
N THR A 141 11.61 -2.61 -5.09
CA THR A 141 12.14 -3.33 -3.93
C THR A 141 11.17 -4.42 -3.46
N ASP A 142 11.69 -5.61 -3.11
CA ASP A 142 10.92 -6.63 -2.41
C ASP A 142 11.11 -6.48 -0.91
N VAL A 143 10.02 -6.55 -0.15
CA VAL A 143 9.99 -6.38 1.32
C VAL A 143 10.88 -7.39 2.06
N ARG A 144 11.22 -8.51 1.43
CA ARG A 144 12.04 -9.56 2.05
C ARG A 144 13.47 -9.14 2.41
N LEU A 145 14.00 -8.06 1.85
CA LEU A 145 15.44 -7.83 1.90
C LEU A 145 15.90 -6.71 2.82
N GLN A 146 15.04 -5.81 3.30
CA GLN A 146 15.56 -4.63 4.02
C GLN A 146 14.71 -4.03 5.17
N PHE A 147 13.43 -4.39 5.38
CA PHE A 147 12.62 -3.61 6.32
C PHE A 147 11.69 -4.43 7.20
N SER A 148 12.06 -4.55 8.46
CA SER A 148 11.15 -4.86 9.58
C SER A 148 10.08 -3.76 9.81
N PHE A 149 10.15 -2.65 9.07
CA PHE A 149 9.26 -1.50 9.17
C PHE A 149 7.82 -1.74 8.71
N PHE A 150 7.59 -2.76 7.86
CA PHE A 150 6.27 -3.06 7.29
C PHE A 150 5.45 -4.09 8.07
N LEU A 151 6.05 -4.74 9.07
CA LEU A 151 5.29 -5.64 9.91
C LEU A 151 4.77 -4.82 11.10
N PRO A 152 3.43 -4.78 11.34
CA PRO A 152 2.97 -4.40 12.67
C PRO A 152 3.66 -5.35 13.64
N THR A 153 4.31 -4.81 14.64
CA THR A 153 4.83 -5.57 15.78
C THR A 153 3.65 -6.17 16.55
N LEU A 154 3.06 -7.21 16.01
CA LEU A 154 2.39 -8.20 16.82
C LEU A 154 3.51 -8.81 17.64
N GLY A 155 3.53 -8.48 18.94
CA GLY A 155 4.53 -8.92 19.88
C GLY A 155 4.65 -10.44 19.89
N VAL A 156 5.55 -10.95 19.08
CA VAL A 156 6.07 -12.29 19.19
C VAL A 156 7.45 -12.12 19.83
N PRO A 157 7.66 -12.62 21.04
CA PRO A 157 8.98 -12.60 21.67
C PRO A 157 9.97 -13.32 20.75
N ARG A 158 11.08 -12.66 20.46
CA ARG A 158 12.24 -13.33 19.87
C ARG A 158 12.89 -14.21 20.94
N GLU A 159 12.29 -15.35 21.21
CA GLU A 159 12.96 -16.41 21.95
C GLU A 159 13.36 -17.53 20.98
N GLY A 160 14.65 -17.75 20.85
CA GLY A 160 15.25 -19.03 20.46
C GLY A 160 15.42 -19.30 18.97
N LEU A 161 16.41 -18.68 18.34
CA LEU A 161 17.19 -19.34 17.30
C LEU A 161 18.66 -19.33 17.73
N SER A 162 18.95 -20.21 18.71
CA SER A 162 20.31 -20.69 18.90
C SER A 162 20.51 -21.92 18.01
N SER A 163 21.51 -21.80 17.18
CA SER A 163 22.34 -22.85 16.58
C SER A 163 21.86 -24.32 16.63
N CYS A 164 21.56 -24.89 15.47
CA CYS A 164 22.09 -26.19 15.00
C CYS A 164 22.16 -26.14 13.48
#